data_66daeb43b8ea597c9c24f6904f393f31
#
_entry.id   66daeb43b8ea597c9c24f6904f393f31
#
_cell.length_a   1.000
_cell.length_b   1.000
_cell.length_c   1.000
_cell.angle_alpha   90.00
_cell.angle_beta   90.00
_cell.angle_gamma   90.00
#
_symmetry.space_group_name_H-M   'P 1'
#
loop_
_entity.id
_entity.type
_entity.pdbx_description
1 polymer ?
#
loop_
_entity_poly.entity_id
_entity_poly.type
_entity_poly.pdbx_seq_one_letter_code
_entity_poly.pdbx_strand_id
1 'polypeptide(L)'
;MGAKKDALLKMLAGKNEISVCFYIEDGNETAERTPSRVAARIKNDLLILNDMIPVPVDDRYIAGLGDDSAEIVFIDPDNQIVHVKIYI
;
A
#
# COMPACT_ATOMS: atom_id res chain seq x y z
N MET A 1 -0.63 16.96 -8.10
CA MET A 1 -1.12 16.13 -9.18
C MET A 1 -0.83 14.70 -8.91
N GLY A 2 -1.69 13.83 -9.28
CA GLY A 2 -1.63 12.45 -8.84
C GLY A 2 -1.15 11.46 -9.89
N ALA A 3 0.00 11.69 -10.53
CA ALA A 3 0.47 10.77 -11.58
C ALA A 3 0.72 9.37 -11.05
N LYS A 4 1.38 9.24 -9.91
CA LYS A 4 1.60 7.93 -9.27
C LYS A 4 0.31 7.37 -8.72
N LYS A 5 -0.51 8.21 -8.11
CA LYS A 5 -1.82 7.82 -7.62
C LYS A 5 -2.69 7.29 -8.74
N ASP A 6 -2.74 8.01 -9.87
CA ASP A 6 -3.55 7.58 -11.00
C ASP A 6 -3.07 6.24 -11.55
N ALA A 7 -1.75 6.05 -11.65
CA ALA A 7 -1.19 4.77 -12.11
C ALA A 7 -1.54 3.64 -11.14
N LEU A 8 -1.43 3.88 -9.84
CA LEU A 8 -1.77 2.88 -8.83
C LEU A 8 -3.25 2.54 -8.89
N LEU A 9 -4.12 3.54 -9.01
CA LEU A 9 -5.56 3.31 -9.09
C LEU A 9 -5.92 2.50 -10.33
N LYS A 10 -5.23 2.72 -11.45
CA LYS A 10 -5.45 1.91 -12.65
C LYS A 10 -5.04 0.46 -12.43
N MET A 11 -3.93 0.23 -11.72
CA MET A 11 -3.48 -1.12 -11.39
C MET A 11 -4.51 -1.84 -10.52
N LEU A 12 -5.16 -1.11 -9.62
CA LEU A 12 -6.12 -1.67 -8.68
C LEU A 12 -7.54 -1.76 -9.24
N ALA A 13 -7.80 -1.12 -10.38
CA ALA A 13 -9.14 -1.09 -10.95
C ALA A 13 -9.64 -2.49 -11.26
N GLY A 14 -10.85 -2.81 -10.79
CA GLY A 14 -11.44 -4.13 -10.98
C GLY A 14 -10.89 -5.21 -10.09
N LYS A 15 -9.94 -4.89 -9.21
CA LYS A 15 -9.36 -5.87 -8.29
C LYS A 15 -10.08 -5.81 -6.97
N ASN A 16 -10.69 -6.92 -6.56
CA ASN A 16 -11.35 -7.03 -5.27
C ASN A 16 -10.43 -7.59 -4.19
N GLU A 17 -9.36 -8.25 -4.62
CA GLU A 17 -8.34 -8.82 -3.75
C GLU A 17 -6.97 -8.56 -4.32
N ILE A 18 -6.02 -8.32 -3.45
CA ILE A 18 -4.62 -8.13 -3.81
C ILE A 18 -3.75 -8.83 -2.78
N SER A 19 -2.49 -9.03 -3.11
CA SER A 19 -1.51 -9.56 -2.16
C SER A 19 -0.74 -8.40 -1.58
N VAL A 20 -0.60 -8.36 -0.26
CA VAL A 20 0.11 -7.29 0.41
C VAL A 20 1.06 -7.83 1.46
N CYS A 21 2.09 -7.07 1.71
CA CYS A 21 3.06 -7.32 2.76
C CYS A 21 3.19 -6.04 3.58
N PHE A 22 3.04 -6.16 4.88
CA PHE A 22 3.23 -5.04 5.78
C PHE A 22 4.49 -5.26 6.60
N TYR A 23 5.28 -4.22 6.78
CA TYR A 23 6.33 -4.26 7.78
C TYR A 23 6.58 -2.88 8.34
N ILE A 24 7.09 -2.84 9.56
CA ILE A 24 7.38 -1.60 10.26
C ILE A 24 8.89 -1.47 10.36
N GLU A 25 9.40 -0.32 9.94
CA GLU A 25 10.81 -0.04 10.00
C GLU A 25 11.15 0.47 11.40
N ASP A 26 11.95 -0.31 12.13
CA ASP A 26 12.30 0.06 13.49
C ASP A 26 13.75 0.51 13.63
N GLY A 27 14.40 0.78 12.51
CA GLY A 27 15.76 1.28 12.49
C GLY A 27 16.83 0.20 12.45
N ASN A 28 16.53 -1.00 12.86
CA ASN A 28 17.52 -2.07 12.93
C ASN A 28 17.31 -3.15 11.89
N GLU A 29 16.08 -3.48 11.59
CA GLU A 29 15.80 -4.48 10.59
C GLU A 29 14.41 -4.30 10.02
N THR A 30 14.26 -4.71 8.78
CA THR A 30 12.98 -4.80 8.12
C THR A 30 12.70 -6.28 7.89
N ALA A 31 11.64 -6.78 8.48
CA ALA A 31 11.26 -8.17 8.30
C ALA A 31 10.36 -8.28 7.08
N GLU A 32 10.85 -8.87 6.02
CA GLU A 32 10.02 -9.20 4.89
C GLU A 32 9.13 -10.38 5.24
N ARG A 33 7.85 -10.24 4.96
CA ARG A 33 6.89 -11.29 5.23
C ARG A 33 6.31 -11.79 3.93
N THR A 34 5.82 -13.02 3.93
CA THR A 34 5.11 -13.59 2.79
C THR A 34 3.85 -12.77 2.53
N PRO A 35 3.61 -12.35 1.29
CA PRO A 35 2.40 -11.60 0.98
C PRO A 35 1.15 -12.39 1.31
N SER A 36 0.14 -11.70 1.82
CA SER A 36 -1.16 -12.26 2.13
C SER A 36 -2.21 -11.67 1.23
N ARG A 37 -3.16 -12.47 0.80
CA ARG A 37 -4.29 -11.96 0.03
C ARG A 37 -5.28 -11.30 0.95
N VAL A 38 -5.69 -10.09 0.58
CA VAL A 38 -6.64 -9.32 1.38
C VAL A 38 -7.65 -8.68 0.43
N ALA A 39 -8.84 -8.45 0.96
CA ALA A 39 -9.85 -7.68 0.23
C ALA A 39 -9.37 -6.23 0.11
N ALA A 40 -9.65 -5.62 -1.04
CA ALA A 40 -9.19 -4.27 -1.31
C ALA A 40 -10.31 -3.45 -1.91
N ARG A 41 -10.42 -2.21 -1.47
CA ARG A 41 -11.31 -1.24 -2.10
C ARG A 41 -10.74 0.16 -1.92
N ILE A 42 -11.12 1.03 -2.84
CA ILE A 42 -10.69 2.43 -2.80
C ILE A 42 -11.86 3.28 -2.31
N LYS A 43 -11.57 4.13 -1.34
CA LYS A 43 -12.54 5.11 -0.87
C LYS A 43 -11.81 6.44 -0.68
N ASN A 44 -12.17 7.44 -1.48
CA ASN A 44 -11.48 8.72 -1.51
C ASN A 44 -10.00 8.49 -1.82
N ASP A 45 -9.11 8.94 -0.96
CA ASP A 45 -7.66 8.81 -1.15
C ASP A 45 -7.09 7.67 -0.32
N LEU A 46 -7.92 6.68 0.03
CA LEU A 46 -7.49 5.58 0.87
C LEU A 46 -7.75 4.25 0.18
N LEU A 47 -6.78 3.37 0.30
CA LEU A 47 -6.95 1.97 -0.02
C LEU A 47 -7.32 1.26 1.28
N ILE A 48 -8.53 0.69 1.32
CA ILE A 48 -9.01 0.01 2.51
C ILE A 48 -8.79 -1.49 2.35
N LEU A 49 -8.02 -2.07 3.24
CA LEU A 49 -7.68 -3.49 3.21
C LEU A 49 -8.48 -4.23 4.28
N ASN A 50 -9.19 -5.28 3.84
CA ASN A 50 -10.05 -6.10 4.71
C ASN A 50 -11.09 -5.28 5.48
N ASP A 51 -11.52 -4.15 4.90
CA ASP A 51 -12.46 -3.22 5.53
C ASP A 51 -11.98 -2.68 6.88
N MET A 52 -10.69 -2.77 7.15
CA MET A 52 -10.13 -2.40 8.46
C MET A 52 -8.93 -1.47 8.37
N ILE A 53 -8.07 -1.66 7.40
CA ILE A 53 -6.77 -0.99 7.37
C ILE A 53 -6.75 0.06 6.27
N PRO A 54 -6.80 1.35 6.61
CA PRO A 54 -6.68 2.40 5.62
C PRO A 54 -5.21 2.65 5.29
N VAL A 55 -4.91 2.68 3.99
CA VAL A 55 -3.56 2.96 3.49
C VAL A 55 -3.65 4.17 2.57
N PRO A 56 -2.90 5.24 2.83
CA PRO A 56 -2.94 6.41 1.96
C PRO A 56 -2.32 6.10 0.60
N VAL A 57 -3.00 6.54 -0.46
CA VAL A 57 -2.53 6.28 -1.84
C VAL A 57 -2.20 7.58 -2.58
N ASP A 58 -1.88 8.62 -1.86
CA ASP A 58 -1.45 9.88 -2.42
C ASP A 58 -0.02 9.73 -2.95
N ASP A 59 0.33 10.54 -3.95
CA ASP A 59 1.66 10.50 -4.58
C ASP A 59 2.80 10.57 -3.58
N ARG A 60 2.66 11.38 -2.54
CA ARG A 60 3.74 11.57 -1.57
C ARG A 60 4.03 10.33 -0.75
N TYR A 61 3.11 9.37 -0.72
CA TYR A 61 3.30 8.13 0.03
C TYR A 61 3.69 6.96 -0.86
N ILE A 62 3.57 7.12 -2.18
CA ILE A 62 3.91 6.04 -3.11
C ILE A 62 5.41 6.09 -3.37
N ALA A 63 6.14 5.14 -2.79
CA ALA A 63 7.58 5.09 -2.89
C ALA A 63 8.06 4.44 -4.18
N GLY A 64 7.27 3.55 -4.76
CA GLY A 64 7.65 2.90 -6.00
C GLY A 64 6.47 2.28 -6.71
N LEU A 65 6.57 2.20 -8.02
CA LEU A 65 5.58 1.57 -8.89
C LEU A 65 6.29 0.67 -9.89
N GLY A 66 5.85 -0.58 -9.99
CA GLY A 66 6.27 -1.49 -11.03
C GLY A 66 5.10 -1.80 -11.94
N ASP A 67 5.25 -2.79 -12.81
CA ASP A 67 4.17 -3.19 -13.71
C ASP A 67 3.03 -3.87 -12.96
N ASP A 68 3.38 -4.70 -11.97
CA ASP A 68 2.41 -5.48 -11.21
C ASP A 68 2.54 -5.27 -9.70
N SER A 69 3.26 -4.23 -9.28
CA SER A 69 3.51 -4.02 -7.86
C SER A 69 3.66 -2.56 -7.54
N ALA A 70 3.49 -2.24 -6.26
CA ALA A 70 3.69 -0.89 -5.76
C ALA A 70 4.15 -0.96 -4.32
N GLU A 71 4.84 0.09 -3.89
CA GLU A 71 5.22 0.22 -2.48
C GLU A 71 4.75 1.56 -1.97
N ILE A 72 4.07 1.53 -0.83
CA ILE A 72 3.58 2.73 -0.14
C ILE A 72 4.29 2.79 1.21
N VAL A 73 4.77 3.98 1.55
CA VAL A 73 5.45 4.21 2.83
C VAL A 73 4.79 5.39 3.51
N PHE A 74 4.38 5.21 4.74
CA PHE A 74 3.74 6.29 5.49
C PHE A 74 4.06 6.17 6.98
N ILE A 75 3.76 7.23 7.72
CA ILE A 75 3.97 7.26 9.17
C ILE A 75 2.63 7.08 9.85
N ASP A 76 2.53 6.09 10.73
CA ASP A 76 1.30 5.80 11.44
C ASP A 76 1.11 6.73 12.65
N PRO A 77 -0.05 6.66 13.34
CA PRO A 77 -0.29 7.50 14.52
C PRO A 77 0.71 7.29 15.65
N ASP A 78 1.38 6.15 15.71
CA ASP A 78 2.40 5.87 16.70
C ASP A 78 3.78 6.34 16.28
N ASN A 79 3.84 7.10 15.18
CA ASN A 79 5.07 7.67 14.63
C ASN A 79 6.05 6.61 14.12
N GLN A 80 5.52 5.48 13.68
CA GLN A 80 6.32 4.42 13.08
C GLN A 80 6.25 4.49 11.57
N ILE A 81 7.33 4.14 10.89
CA ILE A 81 7.37 4.11 9.43
C ILE A 81 6.83 2.75 8.98
N VAL A 82 5.72 2.78 8.26
CA VAL A 82 5.03 1.59 7.79
C VAL A 82 5.24 1.45 6.29
N HIS A 83 5.67 0.27 5.86
CA HIS A 83 5.82 -0.07 4.46
C HIS A 83 4.73 -1.05 4.07
N VAL A 84 4.07 -0.77 2.95
CA VAL A 84 3.04 -1.65 2.40
C VAL A 84 3.46 -1.98 0.97
N LYS A 85 3.82 -3.23 0.73
CA LYS A 85 4.11 -3.71 -0.61
C LYS A 85 2.89 -4.39 -1.17
N ILE A 86 2.46 -3.96 -2.34
CA ILE A 86 1.26 -4.45 -3.01
C ILE A 86 1.69 -5.22 -4.25
N TYR A 87 1.11 -6.40 -4.42
CA TYR A 87 1.36 -7.25 -5.60
C TYR A 87 0.02 -7.59 -6.24
N ILE A 88 -0.04 -7.40 -7.54
CA ILE A 88 -1.27 -7.60 -8.31
C ILE A 88 -1.16 -8.82 -9.23
#